data_545b102b2f2f1e24b413b0002299f003
#
_entry.id   545b102b2f2f1e24b413b0002299f003
#
_cell.length_a   1.000
_cell.length_b   1.000
_cell.length_c   1.000
_cell.angle_alpha   90.00
_cell.angle_beta   90.00
_cell.angle_gamma   90.00
#
_symmetry.space_group_name_H-M   'P 1'
#
loop_
_entity.id
_entity.type
_entity.pdbx_description
1 polymer ?
#
loop_
_entity_poly.entity_id
_entity_poly.type
_entity_poly.pdbx_seq_one_letter_code
_entity_poly.pdbx_strand_id
1 'polypeptide(L)'
;SFISTKLVMNDPNHYANVYNAYEKTPKKIRVLDSTLREGEQHPGVSFTNKQRIQIAWMLDYFGVDQIEISPVVSPDHKEATKTIIQQGLRADIVSHGRALRQDIDISLSCDAKWVAAYLGISDIHLKDKLRITREEALERAVDTVTYAKDHGLKIRFTVEDGSRAEPEFLLKLCKSIEDAGVDRISLPDTVGIMRPIGMYNFVKRVRSEIETPLDVHVHNDIGFALANAFSACDAGVDQIHTTIDGI
;
A
#
# COMPACT_ATOMS: atom_id res chain seq x y z
N SER A 1 21.96 -26.22 6.07
CA SER A 1 22.88 -25.32 6.77
C SER A 1 22.44 -25.26 8.24
N PHE A 2 23.28 -25.74 9.13
CA PHE A 2 23.05 -25.73 10.57
C PHE A 2 23.02 -24.28 11.07
N ILE A 3 21.85 -23.75 11.36
CA ILE A 3 21.73 -22.61 12.28
C ILE A 3 22.25 -23.14 13.61
N SER A 4 23.34 -22.53 14.10
CA SER A 4 24.05 -22.94 15.29
C SER A 4 23.04 -23.17 16.42
N THR A 5 22.94 -24.42 16.87
CA THR A 5 22.10 -24.89 17.99
C THR A 5 22.29 -24.07 19.27
N LYS A 6 23.42 -23.36 19.41
CA LYS A 6 23.74 -22.51 20.56
C LYS A 6 22.99 -21.19 20.60
N LEU A 7 22.59 -20.61 19.44
CA LEU A 7 21.82 -19.37 19.39
C LEU A 7 20.34 -19.58 19.73
N VAL A 8 19.83 -20.78 19.45
CA VAL A 8 18.43 -21.16 19.71
C VAL A 8 18.16 -21.42 21.19
N MET A 9 19.15 -21.88 21.94
CA MET A 9 18.99 -22.30 23.36
C MET A 9 18.87 -21.11 24.34
N ASN A 10 19.25 -19.88 23.95
CA ASN A 10 19.14 -18.67 24.77
C ASN A 10 17.95 -17.77 24.38
N ASP A 11 17.16 -18.16 23.39
CA ASP A 11 15.92 -17.46 23.02
C ASP A 11 14.79 -17.96 23.91
N PRO A 12 14.16 -17.13 24.76
CA PRO A 12 13.06 -17.56 25.61
C PRO A 12 11.84 -18.08 24.81
N ASN A 13 11.80 -17.83 23.51
CA ASN A 13 10.72 -18.27 22.62
C ASN A 13 11.07 -19.53 21.81
N HIS A 14 12.24 -20.17 22.04
CA HIS A 14 12.72 -21.23 21.14
C HIS A 14 11.74 -22.40 20.97
N TYR A 15 10.94 -22.73 21.98
CA TYR A 15 9.91 -23.76 21.86
C TYR A 15 8.73 -23.31 20.96
N ALA A 16 8.33 -22.03 21.03
CA ALA A 16 7.32 -21.49 20.13
C ALA A 16 7.82 -21.42 18.69
N ASN A 17 9.11 -21.15 18.49
CA ASN A 17 9.73 -21.08 17.16
C ASN A 17 9.66 -22.42 16.39
N VAL A 18 9.54 -23.56 17.07
CA VAL A 18 9.32 -24.86 16.41
C VAL A 18 8.00 -24.88 15.65
N TYR A 19 6.96 -24.25 16.18
CA TYR A 19 5.63 -24.17 15.56
C TYR A 19 5.53 -23.05 14.52
N ASN A 20 6.39 -22.02 14.64
CA ASN A 20 6.48 -20.90 13.73
C ASN A 20 7.55 -21.07 12.64
N ALA A 21 8.22 -22.23 12.59
CA ALA A 21 9.28 -22.47 11.62
C ALA A 21 8.73 -22.51 10.18
N TYR A 22 9.40 -21.81 9.30
CA TYR A 22 9.15 -21.88 7.88
C TYR A 22 10.10 -22.89 7.21
N GLU A 23 9.62 -23.62 6.22
CA GLU A 23 10.47 -24.51 5.40
C GLU A 23 11.54 -23.73 4.61
N LYS A 24 11.27 -22.45 4.33
CA LYS A 24 12.17 -21.53 3.64
C LYS A 24 12.36 -20.26 4.45
N THR A 25 13.53 -19.64 4.34
CA THR A 25 13.78 -18.32 4.94
C THR A 25 12.73 -17.32 4.46
N PRO A 26 12.03 -16.63 5.37
CA PRO A 26 11.05 -15.62 4.98
C PRO A 26 11.69 -14.55 4.09
N LYS A 27 10.95 -14.09 3.10
CA LYS A 27 11.35 -12.96 2.27
C LYS A 27 11.41 -11.70 3.14
N LYS A 28 12.40 -10.83 2.87
CA LYS A 28 12.42 -9.50 3.50
C LYS A 28 11.19 -8.71 3.02
N ILE A 29 10.34 -8.32 3.96
CA ILE A 29 9.15 -7.50 3.69
C ILE A 29 9.51 -6.02 3.85
N ARG A 30 9.09 -5.20 2.91
CA ARG A 30 9.19 -3.74 3.01
C ARG A 30 8.05 -3.19 3.87
N VAL A 31 8.28 -2.01 4.44
CA VAL A 31 7.28 -1.29 5.24
C VAL A 31 7.02 0.07 4.60
N LEU A 32 5.76 0.35 4.29
CA LEU A 32 5.27 1.68 3.99
C LEU A 32 4.50 2.19 5.20
N ASP A 33 4.86 3.37 5.69
CA ASP A 33 4.07 4.05 6.72
C ASP A 33 3.09 5.06 6.10
N SER A 34 1.83 4.95 6.48
CA SER A 34 0.71 5.76 5.98
C SER A 34 0.14 6.72 7.03
N THR A 35 0.84 6.96 8.14
CA THR A 35 0.38 7.87 9.20
C THR A 35 0.03 9.26 8.67
N LEU A 36 0.84 9.79 7.72
CA LEU A 36 0.63 11.12 7.12
C LEU A 36 -0.45 11.12 6.02
N ARG A 37 -1.09 10.00 5.77
CA ARG A 37 -2.24 9.89 4.85
C ARG A 37 -3.44 9.24 5.53
N GLU A 38 -3.38 7.95 5.88
CA GLU A 38 -4.46 7.22 6.52
C GLU A 38 -4.72 7.73 7.94
N GLY A 39 -3.64 7.95 8.70
CA GLY A 39 -3.76 8.46 10.07
C GLY A 39 -4.46 9.81 10.14
N GLU A 40 -4.28 10.69 9.15
CA GLU A 40 -4.99 11.98 9.11
C GLU A 40 -6.48 11.85 8.68
N GLN A 41 -6.94 10.67 8.27
CA GLN A 41 -8.36 10.39 8.04
C GLN A 41 -9.07 9.90 9.33
N HIS A 42 -8.29 9.55 10.36
CA HIS A 42 -8.86 9.11 11.64
C HIS A 42 -9.57 10.30 12.34
N PRO A 43 -10.81 10.11 12.84
CA PRO A 43 -11.54 11.17 13.54
C PRO A 43 -10.73 11.75 14.71
N GLY A 44 -10.57 13.08 14.71
CA GLY A 44 -9.83 13.80 15.76
C GLY A 44 -8.31 13.91 15.52
N VAL A 45 -7.78 13.35 14.45
CA VAL A 45 -6.37 13.51 14.08
C VAL A 45 -6.24 14.63 13.03
N SER A 46 -5.33 15.56 13.31
CA SER A 46 -4.93 16.61 12.37
C SER A 46 -3.54 17.08 12.72
N PHE A 47 -2.64 17.11 11.75
CA PHE A 47 -1.26 17.58 11.95
C PHE A 47 -1.03 18.94 11.32
N THR A 48 -0.26 19.77 11.99
CA THR A 48 0.34 20.96 11.38
C THR A 48 1.46 20.56 10.41
N ASN A 49 1.82 21.41 9.46
CA ASN A 49 2.93 21.14 8.54
C ASN A 49 4.25 20.83 9.28
N LYS A 50 4.51 21.53 10.39
CA LYS A 50 5.67 21.24 11.25
C LYS A 50 5.63 19.81 11.81
N GLN A 51 4.47 19.36 12.28
CA GLN A 51 4.32 17.99 12.79
C GLN A 51 4.46 16.95 11.68
N ARG A 52 3.88 17.19 10.48
CA ARG A 52 4.07 16.27 9.32
C ARG A 52 5.54 16.08 8.99
N ILE A 53 6.31 17.18 8.94
CA ILE A 53 7.75 17.13 8.68
C ILE A 53 8.47 16.37 9.78
N GLN A 54 8.15 16.61 11.05
CA GLN A 54 8.75 15.90 12.18
C GLN A 54 8.44 14.40 12.15
N ILE A 55 7.20 14.03 11.89
CA ILE A 55 6.78 12.63 11.75
C ILE A 55 7.56 11.96 10.60
N ALA A 56 7.66 12.60 9.44
CA ALA A 56 8.43 12.07 8.32
C ALA A 56 9.90 11.81 8.69
N TRP A 57 10.54 12.71 9.42
CA TRP A 57 11.91 12.53 9.93
C TRP A 57 12.01 11.36 10.92
N MET A 58 11.04 11.23 11.83
CA MET A 58 11.03 10.12 12.80
C MET A 58 10.85 8.78 12.12
N LEU A 59 9.96 8.68 11.12
CA LEU A 59 9.73 7.48 10.32
C LEU A 59 10.97 7.09 9.51
N ASP A 60 11.64 8.07 8.88
CA ASP A 60 12.90 7.85 8.19
C ASP A 60 14.01 7.37 9.13
N TYR A 61 14.11 7.98 10.31
CA TYR A 61 15.07 7.56 11.34
C TYR A 61 14.78 6.14 11.85
N PHE A 62 13.50 5.80 12.03
CA PHE A 62 13.05 4.44 12.39
C PHE A 62 13.40 3.42 11.31
N GLY A 63 13.45 3.82 10.05
CA GLY A 63 13.92 3.00 8.94
C GLY A 63 12.81 2.35 8.12
N VAL A 64 11.64 2.98 8.01
CA VAL A 64 10.61 2.54 7.05
C VAL A 64 11.13 2.72 5.61
N ASP A 65 10.66 1.89 4.70
CA ASP A 65 11.09 1.95 3.29
C ASP A 65 10.40 3.06 2.52
N GLN A 66 9.13 3.36 2.87
CA GLN A 66 8.32 4.38 2.20
C GLN A 66 7.44 5.12 3.21
N ILE A 67 7.16 6.41 2.93
CA ILE A 67 6.24 7.26 3.69
C ILE A 67 5.19 7.79 2.72
N GLU A 68 3.92 7.54 3.02
CA GLU A 68 2.80 7.99 2.19
C GLU A 68 2.21 9.30 2.73
N ILE A 69 1.97 10.25 1.83
CA ILE A 69 1.32 11.53 2.12
C ILE A 69 0.44 11.95 0.94
N SER A 70 -0.63 12.71 1.17
CA SER A 70 -1.60 13.07 0.14
C SER A 70 -1.62 14.60 -0.14
N PRO A 71 -0.91 15.10 -1.16
CA PRO A 71 -0.88 16.52 -1.50
C PRO A 71 -2.19 17.05 -2.08
N VAL A 72 -3.09 16.16 -2.49
CA VAL A 72 -4.37 16.54 -3.14
C VAL A 72 -5.43 16.99 -2.15
N VAL A 73 -5.21 16.80 -0.85
CA VAL A 73 -6.18 17.11 0.22
C VAL A 73 -6.37 18.62 0.38
N SER A 74 -5.27 19.38 0.43
CA SER A 74 -5.31 20.84 0.60
C SER A 74 -3.99 21.50 0.17
N PRO A 75 -3.96 22.83 0.00
CA PRO A 75 -2.72 23.57 -0.24
C PRO A 75 -1.65 23.31 0.84
N ASP A 76 -2.03 23.20 2.10
CA ASP A 76 -1.11 22.92 3.22
C ASP A 76 -0.47 21.53 3.09
N HIS A 77 -1.26 20.50 2.71
CA HIS A 77 -0.74 19.17 2.46
C HIS A 77 0.22 19.15 1.26
N LYS A 78 -0.10 19.92 0.20
CA LYS A 78 0.77 20.07 -0.95
C LYS A 78 2.11 20.69 -0.57
N GLU A 79 2.09 21.76 0.21
CA GLU A 79 3.32 22.42 0.71
C GLU A 79 4.13 21.50 1.62
N ALA A 80 3.47 20.80 2.56
CA ALA A 80 4.13 19.82 3.42
C ALA A 80 4.77 18.70 2.61
N THR A 81 4.06 18.14 1.61
CA THR A 81 4.59 17.10 0.73
C THR A 81 5.84 17.55 0.00
N LYS A 82 5.80 18.74 -0.60
CA LYS A 82 6.94 19.32 -1.30
C LYS A 82 8.13 19.52 -0.34
N THR A 83 7.87 20.07 0.84
CA THR A 83 8.91 20.29 1.86
C THR A 83 9.52 18.96 2.31
N ILE A 84 8.73 17.92 2.57
CA ILE A 84 9.23 16.60 2.99
C ILE A 84 10.09 15.97 1.89
N ILE A 85 9.70 16.05 0.63
CA ILE A 85 10.48 15.55 -0.51
C ILE A 85 11.85 16.25 -0.57
N GLN A 86 11.88 17.56 -0.33
CA GLN A 86 13.11 18.36 -0.36
C GLN A 86 14.06 18.09 0.82
N GLN A 87 13.60 17.39 1.88
CA GLN A 87 14.49 17.00 2.98
C GLN A 87 15.55 15.96 2.60
N GLY A 88 15.36 15.23 1.50
CA GLY A 88 16.29 14.19 1.07
C GLY A 88 16.34 12.99 2.01
N LEU A 89 15.19 12.58 2.53
CA LEU A 89 15.04 11.40 3.38
C LEU A 89 15.50 10.13 2.67
N ARG A 90 15.87 9.09 3.40
CA ARG A 90 16.22 7.77 2.87
C ARG A 90 14.99 7.00 2.39
N ALA A 91 13.87 7.17 3.12
CA ALA A 91 12.59 6.61 2.73
C ALA A 91 12.07 7.27 1.46
N ASP A 92 11.54 6.49 0.53
CA ASP A 92 10.83 7.02 -0.63
C ASP A 92 9.52 7.70 -0.19
N ILE A 93 9.30 8.94 -0.62
CA ILE A 93 8.04 9.64 -0.37
C ILE A 93 7.04 9.29 -1.47
N VAL A 94 5.90 8.73 -1.07
CA VAL A 94 4.82 8.29 -1.96
C VAL A 94 3.68 9.30 -1.91
N SER A 95 3.46 10.01 -3.01
CA SER A 95 2.37 10.97 -3.16
C SER A 95 1.08 10.26 -3.53
N HIS A 96 0.06 10.30 -2.66
CA HIS A 96 -1.19 9.57 -2.83
C HIS A 96 -2.30 10.45 -3.38
N GLY A 97 -3.04 9.94 -4.37
CA GLY A 97 -4.18 10.62 -5.00
C GLY A 97 -5.11 9.65 -5.72
N ARG A 98 -6.18 10.16 -6.29
CA ARG A 98 -7.12 9.40 -7.11
C ARG A 98 -6.50 9.01 -8.45
N ALA A 99 -7.04 7.99 -9.09
CA ALA A 99 -6.70 7.63 -10.47
C ALA A 99 -7.24 8.69 -11.45
N LEU A 100 -6.62 9.89 -11.43
CA LEU A 100 -6.93 11.06 -12.26
C LEU A 100 -5.62 11.76 -12.63
N ARG A 101 -5.47 12.16 -13.89
CA ARG A 101 -4.30 12.91 -14.37
C ARG A 101 -4.03 14.17 -13.54
N GLN A 102 -5.09 14.89 -13.15
CA GLN A 102 -4.96 16.10 -12.30
C GLN A 102 -4.26 15.80 -10.96
N ASP A 103 -4.54 14.68 -10.33
CA ASP A 103 -3.91 14.31 -9.04
C ASP A 103 -2.44 13.92 -9.25
N ILE A 104 -2.10 13.31 -10.39
CA ILE A 104 -0.72 13.05 -10.81
C ILE A 104 0.02 14.37 -11.07
N ASP A 105 -0.60 15.34 -11.74
CA ASP A 105 -0.02 16.67 -11.98
C ASP A 105 0.30 17.41 -10.67
N ILE A 106 -0.57 17.28 -9.66
CA ILE A 106 -0.30 17.81 -8.31
C ILE A 106 0.94 17.14 -7.72
N SER A 107 1.07 15.82 -7.85
CA SER A 107 2.23 15.07 -7.37
C SER A 107 3.52 15.49 -8.09
N LEU A 108 3.47 15.67 -9.41
CA LEU A 108 4.58 16.20 -10.22
C LEU A 108 5.00 17.59 -9.76
N SER A 109 4.02 18.46 -9.44
CA SER A 109 4.30 19.82 -8.95
C SER A 109 4.96 19.85 -7.55
N CYS A 110 4.96 18.73 -6.84
CA CYS A 110 5.68 18.53 -5.58
C CYS A 110 7.07 17.89 -5.76
N ASP A 111 7.52 17.65 -6.99
CA ASP A 111 8.76 16.95 -7.32
C ASP A 111 8.74 15.46 -6.85
N ALA A 112 7.55 14.85 -6.75
CA ALA A 112 7.40 13.45 -6.36
C ALA A 112 8.05 12.50 -7.37
N LYS A 113 8.68 11.43 -6.87
CA LYS A 113 9.23 10.33 -7.68
C LYS A 113 8.32 9.11 -7.69
N TRP A 114 7.53 8.95 -6.63
CA TRP A 114 6.53 7.92 -6.49
C TRP A 114 5.14 8.52 -6.36
N VAL A 115 4.20 7.98 -7.11
CA VAL A 115 2.78 8.27 -6.97
C VAL A 115 2.03 6.99 -6.60
N ALA A 116 1.04 7.12 -5.72
CA ALA A 116 0.06 6.09 -5.44
C ALA A 116 -1.30 6.57 -5.94
N ALA A 117 -1.83 5.89 -6.95
CA ALA A 117 -3.16 6.17 -7.47
C ALA A 117 -4.15 5.09 -7.02
N TYR A 118 -5.38 5.48 -6.66
CA TYR A 118 -6.40 4.53 -6.27
C TYR A 118 -7.67 4.67 -7.10
N LEU A 119 -8.34 3.53 -7.31
CA LEU A 119 -9.65 3.45 -7.96
C LEU A 119 -10.48 2.37 -7.28
N GLY A 120 -11.71 2.71 -6.88
CA GLY A 120 -12.67 1.75 -6.34
C GLY A 120 -13.19 0.83 -7.44
N ILE A 121 -13.03 -0.48 -7.25
CA ILE A 121 -13.32 -1.49 -8.29
C ILE A 121 -14.42 -2.48 -7.91
N SER A 122 -14.95 -2.44 -6.68
CA SER A 122 -16.12 -3.23 -6.32
C SER A 122 -17.38 -2.72 -7.04
N ASP A 123 -18.35 -3.59 -7.25
CA ASP A 123 -19.60 -3.20 -7.90
C ASP A 123 -20.32 -2.06 -7.18
N ILE A 124 -20.25 -2.01 -5.84
CA ILE A 124 -20.77 -0.89 -5.04
C ILE A 124 -20.06 0.40 -5.39
N HIS A 125 -18.70 0.39 -5.44
CA HIS A 125 -17.94 1.58 -5.76
C HIS A 125 -18.16 2.03 -7.21
N LEU A 126 -18.19 1.11 -8.15
CA LEU A 126 -18.42 1.43 -9.56
C LEU A 126 -19.81 2.04 -9.77
N LYS A 127 -20.85 1.42 -9.20
CA LYS A 127 -22.23 1.84 -9.40
C LYS A 127 -22.60 3.09 -8.62
N ASP A 128 -22.31 3.12 -7.31
CA ASP A 128 -22.90 4.10 -6.39
C ASP A 128 -21.95 5.29 -6.10
N LYS A 129 -20.63 5.04 -6.09
CA LYS A 129 -19.61 6.09 -5.82
C LYS A 129 -19.14 6.75 -7.11
N LEU A 130 -18.75 5.96 -8.10
CA LEU A 130 -18.08 6.47 -9.32
C LEU A 130 -19.04 6.63 -10.49
N ARG A 131 -20.11 5.82 -10.56
CA ARG A 131 -21.11 5.78 -11.63
C ARG A 131 -20.47 5.51 -13.00
N ILE A 132 -19.59 4.54 -13.05
CA ILE A 132 -18.89 4.09 -14.25
C ILE A 132 -19.03 2.58 -14.41
N THR A 133 -18.83 2.11 -15.64
CA THR A 133 -18.78 0.68 -15.96
C THR A 133 -17.43 0.06 -15.58
N ARG A 134 -17.32 -1.28 -15.60
CA ARG A 134 -16.06 -1.99 -15.41
C ARG A 134 -15.06 -1.67 -16.54
N GLU A 135 -15.53 -1.48 -17.76
CA GLU A 135 -14.73 -1.10 -18.91
C GLU A 135 -14.12 0.29 -18.74
N GLU A 136 -14.91 1.26 -18.32
CA GLU A 136 -14.44 2.62 -18.03
C GLU A 136 -13.45 2.65 -16.86
N ALA A 137 -13.66 1.80 -15.86
CA ALA A 137 -12.72 1.66 -14.74
C ALA A 137 -11.38 1.07 -15.21
N LEU A 138 -11.42 0.07 -16.09
CA LEU A 138 -10.23 -0.54 -16.68
C LEU A 138 -9.44 0.48 -17.51
N GLU A 139 -10.12 1.20 -18.40
CA GLU A 139 -9.52 2.25 -19.23
C GLU A 139 -8.87 3.34 -18.35
N ARG A 140 -9.56 3.80 -17.30
CA ARG A 140 -9.04 4.80 -16.36
C ARG A 140 -7.80 4.29 -15.64
N ALA A 141 -7.79 3.04 -15.19
CA ALA A 141 -6.64 2.44 -14.50
C ALA A 141 -5.41 2.40 -15.41
N VAL A 142 -5.58 1.89 -16.63
CA VAL A 142 -4.50 1.82 -17.64
C VAL A 142 -4.01 3.21 -18.03
N ASP A 143 -4.94 4.17 -18.32
CA ASP A 143 -4.57 5.56 -18.64
C ASP A 143 -3.76 6.21 -17.51
N THR A 144 -4.18 6.00 -16.26
CA THR A 144 -3.49 6.55 -15.08
C THR A 144 -2.06 6.01 -14.96
N VAL A 145 -1.88 4.70 -15.13
CA VAL A 145 -0.53 4.07 -15.08
C VAL A 145 0.33 4.59 -16.23
N THR A 146 -0.17 4.57 -17.44
CA THR A 146 0.55 5.05 -18.63
C THR A 146 0.94 6.52 -18.47
N TYR A 147 0.01 7.37 -18.04
CA TYR A 147 0.28 8.78 -17.82
C TYR A 147 1.39 9.04 -16.80
N ALA A 148 1.38 8.31 -15.68
CA ALA A 148 2.44 8.42 -14.67
C ALA A 148 3.80 7.96 -15.22
N LYS A 149 3.84 6.86 -15.97
CA LYS A 149 5.07 6.34 -16.59
C LYS A 149 5.63 7.29 -17.64
N ASP A 150 4.79 7.87 -18.49
CA ASP A 150 5.17 8.85 -19.50
C ASP A 150 5.81 10.11 -18.91
N HIS A 151 5.46 10.44 -17.66
CA HIS A 151 6.05 11.54 -16.90
C HIS A 151 7.23 11.13 -15.99
N GLY A 152 7.75 9.91 -16.16
CA GLY A 152 8.95 9.41 -15.45
C GLY A 152 8.71 9.05 -13.97
N LEU A 153 7.46 8.92 -13.55
CA LEU A 153 7.11 8.52 -12.18
C LEU A 153 7.18 7.00 -12.01
N LYS A 154 7.49 6.56 -10.80
CA LYS A 154 7.12 5.24 -10.32
C LYS A 154 5.69 5.30 -9.79
N ILE A 155 4.90 4.27 -10.10
CA ILE A 155 3.49 4.22 -9.72
C ILE A 155 3.14 2.95 -8.97
N ARG A 156 2.49 3.12 -7.80
CA ARG A 156 1.72 2.09 -7.12
C ARG A 156 0.24 2.31 -7.45
N PHE A 157 -0.45 1.27 -7.90
CA PHE A 157 -1.89 1.33 -8.14
C PHE A 157 -2.65 0.54 -7.09
N THR A 158 -3.57 1.20 -6.40
CA THR A 158 -4.42 0.61 -5.35
C THR A 158 -5.78 0.24 -5.94
N VAL A 159 -6.08 -1.06 -5.95
CA VAL A 159 -7.39 -1.58 -6.34
C VAL A 159 -8.36 -1.44 -5.15
N GLU A 160 -8.83 -0.21 -4.89
CA GLU A 160 -9.65 0.11 -3.71
C GLU A 160 -10.89 -0.79 -3.67
N ASP A 161 -11.18 -1.33 -2.49
CA ASP A 161 -12.25 -2.30 -2.24
C ASP A 161 -12.11 -3.61 -3.06
N GLY A 162 -10.86 -3.96 -3.39
CA GLY A 162 -10.54 -5.15 -4.18
C GLY A 162 -10.98 -6.46 -3.51
N SER A 163 -10.99 -6.51 -2.17
CA SER A 163 -11.47 -7.68 -1.41
C SER A 163 -12.96 -8.01 -1.65
N ARG A 164 -13.75 -7.04 -2.13
CA ARG A 164 -15.18 -7.18 -2.47
C ARG A 164 -15.45 -7.06 -3.97
N ALA A 165 -14.42 -6.90 -4.78
CA ALA A 165 -14.57 -6.86 -6.24
C ALA A 165 -14.88 -8.26 -6.80
N GLU A 166 -15.49 -8.28 -7.98
CA GLU A 166 -15.67 -9.53 -8.72
C GLU A 166 -14.29 -10.10 -9.11
N PRO A 167 -14.00 -11.38 -8.77
CA PRO A 167 -12.64 -11.91 -8.85
C PRO A 167 -12.00 -11.87 -10.25
N GLU A 168 -12.76 -12.17 -11.30
CA GLU A 168 -12.21 -12.17 -12.66
C GLU A 168 -11.96 -10.75 -13.18
N PHE A 169 -12.80 -9.78 -12.79
CA PHE A 169 -12.57 -8.36 -13.09
C PHE A 169 -11.35 -7.82 -12.36
N LEU A 170 -11.16 -8.17 -11.07
CA LEU A 170 -9.96 -7.82 -10.31
C LEU A 170 -8.70 -8.30 -11.03
N LEU A 171 -8.65 -9.59 -11.42
CA LEU A 171 -7.48 -10.14 -12.10
C LEU A 171 -7.24 -9.49 -13.46
N LYS A 172 -8.30 -9.28 -14.24
CA LYS A 172 -8.23 -8.59 -15.54
C LYS A 172 -7.65 -7.18 -15.37
N LEU A 173 -8.11 -6.43 -14.37
CA LEU A 173 -7.61 -5.07 -14.11
C LEU A 173 -6.14 -5.11 -13.67
N CYS A 174 -5.78 -5.98 -12.71
CA CYS A 174 -4.40 -6.14 -12.27
C CYS A 174 -3.47 -6.49 -13.44
N LYS A 175 -3.87 -7.40 -14.33
CA LYS A 175 -3.08 -7.75 -15.50
C LYS A 175 -2.94 -6.59 -16.48
N SER A 176 -4.00 -5.84 -16.73
CA SER A 176 -3.97 -4.70 -17.64
C SER A 176 -3.05 -3.57 -17.15
N ILE A 177 -3.02 -3.29 -15.84
CA ILE A 177 -2.10 -2.29 -15.28
C ILE A 177 -0.67 -2.82 -15.18
N GLU A 178 -0.47 -4.13 -15.00
CA GLU A 178 0.84 -4.78 -15.11
C GLU A 178 1.41 -4.60 -16.52
N ASP A 179 0.63 -4.90 -17.54
CA ASP A 179 1.01 -4.72 -18.95
C ASP A 179 1.29 -3.25 -19.31
N ALA A 180 0.64 -2.30 -18.62
CA ALA A 180 0.91 -0.86 -18.71
C ALA A 180 2.17 -0.41 -17.95
N GLY A 181 2.83 -1.30 -17.20
CA GLY A 181 4.11 -1.05 -16.54
C GLY A 181 4.00 -0.47 -15.12
N VAL A 182 2.94 -0.79 -14.38
CA VAL A 182 2.82 -0.42 -12.97
C VAL A 182 3.98 -1.00 -12.15
N ASP A 183 4.54 -0.22 -11.22
CA ASP A 183 5.70 -0.67 -10.41
C ASP A 183 5.27 -1.45 -9.16
N ARG A 184 4.02 -1.31 -8.71
CA ARG A 184 3.43 -2.06 -7.58
C ARG A 184 1.92 -2.03 -7.63
N ILE A 185 1.28 -3.13 -7.18
CA ILE A 185 -0.18 -3.23 -7.04
C ILE A 185 -0.50 -3.40 -5.57
N SER A 186 -1.39 -2.54 -5.04
CA SER A 186 -1.85 -2.57 -3.66
C SER A 186 -3.20 -3.26 -3.56
N LEU A 187 -3.28 -4.25 -2.66
CA LEU A 187 -4.46 -5.07 -2.41
C LEU A 187 -5.07 -4.70 -1.05
N PRO A 188 -6.06 -3.80 -1.00
CA PRO A 188 -6.64 -3.38 0.28
C PRO A 188 -7.80 -4.26 0.73
N ASP A 189 -7.91 -4.43 2.05
CA ASP A 189 -9.15 -4.80 2.75
C ASP A 189 -9.80 -3.52 3.28
N THR A 190 -10.43 -2.77 2.38
CA THR A 190 -10.92 -1.41 2.61
C THR A 190 -11.95 -1.30 3.72
N VAL A 191 -12.75 -2.34 3.95
CA VAL A 191 -13.80 -2.36 4.97
C VAL A 191 -13.47 -3.31 6.14
N GLY A 192 -12.24 -3.81 6.22
CA GLY A 192 -11.72 -4.56 7.35
C GLY A 192 -12.46 -5.87 7.67
N ILE A 193 -13.00 -6.57 6.64
CA ILE A 193 -13.84 -7.76 6.84
C ILE A 193 -13.14 -9.09 6.59
N MET A 194 -11.93 -9.05 6.08
CA MET A 194 -11.20 -10.28 5.75
C MET A 194 -10.73 -11.00 7.02
N ARG A 195 -10.86 -12.32 7.01
CA ARG A 195 -10.18 -13.19 7.98
C ARG A 195 -8.80 -13.58 7.45
N PRO A 196 -7.85 -14.00 8.31
CA PRO A 196 -6.50 -14.34 7.89
C PRO A 196 -6.42 -15.33 6.73
N ILE A 197 -7.22 -16.39 6.76
CA ILE A 197 -7.28 -17.36 5.64
C ILE A 197 -7.85 -16.73 4.35
N GLY A 198 -8.81 -15.81 4.47
CA GLY A 198 -9.35 -15.06 3.35
C GLY A 198 -8.29 -14.16 2.72
N MET A 199 -7.52 -13.42 3.54
CA MET A 199 -6.42 -12.58 3.09
C MET A 199 -5.33 -13.41 2.39
N TYR A 200 -4.95 -14.56 2.97
CA TYR A 200 -4.02 -15.47 2.33
C TYR A 200 -4.49 -15.89 0.93
N ASN A 201 -5.73 -16.35 0.81
CA ASN A 201 -6.30 -16.82 -0.46
C ASN A 201 -6.41 -15.67 -1.48
N PHE A 202 -6.80 -14.47 -1.04
CA PHE A 202 -6.92 -13.27 -1.87
C PHE A 202 -5.57 -12.90 -2.50
N VAL A 203 -4.53 -12.79 -1.68
CA VAL A 203 -3.17 -12.50 -2.17
C VAL A 203 -2.66 -13.63 -3.06
N LYS A 204 -2.84 -14.91 -2.67
CA LYS A 204 -2.43 -16.06 -3.49
C LYS A 204 -3.10 -16.05 -4.86
N ARG A 205 -4.38 -15.74 -4.93
CA ARG A 205 -5.12 -15.67 -6.19
C ARG A 205 -4.52 -14.63 -7.13
N VAL A 206 -4.23 -13.42 -6.61
CA VAL A 206 -3.61 -12.38 -7.44
C VAL A 206 -2.16 -12.75 -7.80
N ARG A 207 -1.37 -13.23 -6.83
CA ARG A 207 0.03 -13.62 -7.06
C ARG A 207 0.20 -14.73 -8.08
N SER A 208 -0.80 -15.61 -8.26
CA SER A 208 -0.71 -16.68 -9.27
C SER A 208 -0.75 -16.18 -10.72
N GLU A 209 -1.22 -14.95 -10.95
CA GLU A 209 -1.40 -14.37 -12.29
C GLU A 209 -0.50 -13.14 -12.53
N ILE A 210 0.05 -12.52 -11.46
CA ILE A 210 0.72 -11.22 -11.50
C ILE A 210 2.15 -11.36 -10.98
N GLU A 211 3.12 -10.91 -11.77
CA GLU A 211 4.55 -10.87 -11.42
C GLU A 211 4.94 -9.57 -10.72
N THR A 212 4.22 -8.47 -10.98
CA THR A 212 4.45 -7.15 -10.36
C THR A 212 4.47 -7.25 -8.83
N PRO A 213 5.38 -6.54 -8.14
CA PRO A 213 5.39 -6.47 -6.68
C PRO A 213 4.03 -6.11 -6.11
N LEU A 214 3.60 -6.83 -5.05
CA LEU A 214 2.33 -6.61 -4.37
C LEU A 214 2.56 -6.00 -2.98
N ASP A 215 1.64 -5.15 -2.56
CA ASP A 215 1.50 -4.77 -1.15
C ASP A 215 0.06 -4.93 -0.65
N VAL A 216 -0.09 -4.88 0.67
CA VAL A 216 -1.41 -4.92 1.29
C VAL A 216 -1.63 -3.73 2.21
N HIS A 217 -2.87 -3.26 2.22
CA HIS A 217 -3.38 -2.26 3.13
C HIS A 217 -4.62 -2.82 3.84
N VAL A 218 -4.55 -2.97 5.14
CA VAL A 218 -5.57 -3.68 5.93
C VAL A 218 -6.11 -2.82 7.05
N HIS A 219 -7.44 -2.82 7.20
CA HIS A 219 -8.14 -2.15 8.29
C HIS A 219 -8.45 -3.11 9.45
N ASN A 220 -8.71 -2.56 10.63
CA ASN A 220 -8.83 -3.33 11.88
C ASN A 220 -10.25 -3.36 12.46
N ASP A 221 -11.27 -3.20 11.62
CA ASP A 221 -12.67 -3.11 12.04
C ASP A 221 -13.15 -4.32 12.87
N ILE A 222 -12.64 -5.51 12.55
CA ILE A 222 -12.95 -6.74 13.28
C ILE A 222 -11.74 -7.33 14.04
N GLY A 223 -10.66 -6.55 14.20
CA GLY A 223 -9.52 -6.93 15.02
C GLY A 223 -8.49 -7.84 14.36
N PHE A 224 -8.51 -8.01 13.01
CA PHE A 224 -7.62 -8.92 12.31
C PHE A 224 -6.53 -8.26 11.48
N ALA A 225 -6.35 -6.94 11.53
CA ALA A 225 -5.37 -6.25 10.68
C ALA A 225 -3.97 -6.87 10.77
N LEU A 226 -3.42 -7.05 11.96
CA LEU A 226 -2.09 -7.63 12.14
C LEU A 226 -2.01 -9.08 11.62
N ALA A 227 -3.01 -9.90 11.95
CA ALA A 227 -3.07 -11.28 11.49
C ALA A 227 -3.23 -11.37 9.96
N ASN A 228 -3.98 -10.46 9.35
CA ASN A 228 -4.13 -10.34 7.90
C ASN A 228 -2.81 -9.92 7.24
N ALA A 229 -2.07 -8.98 7.82
CA ALA A 229 -0.76 -8.58 7.32
C ALA A 229 0.23 -9.76 7.31
N PHE A 230 0.30 -10.56 8.40
CA PHE A 230 1.09 -11.78 8.44
C PHE A 230 0.65 -12.79 7.38
N SER A 231 -0.65 -13.05 7.25
CA SER A 231 -1.18 -13.98 6.24
C SER A 231 -0.86 -13.53 4.81
N ALA A 232 -0.86 -12.22 4.56
CA ALA A 232 -0.45 -11.66 3.28
C ALA A 232 1.05 -11.86 3.02
N CYS A 233 1.91 -11.72 4.04
CA CYS A 233 3.34 -12.03 3.94
C CYS A 233 3.56 -13.50 3.56
N ASP A 234 2.88 -14.42 4.23
CA ASP A 234 2.94 -15.86 3.93
C ASP A 234 2.43 -16.18 2.52
N ALA A 235 1.48 -15.39 2.02
CA ALA A 235 0.94 -15.50 0.68
C ALA A 235 1.84 -14.91 -0.42
N GLY A 236 2.85 -14.10 -0.06
CA GLY A 236 3.87 -13.63 -0.99
C GLY A 236 3.78 -12.16 -1.39
N VAL A 237 3.27 -11.27 -0.52
CA VAL A 237 3.40 -9.82 -0.73
C VAL A 237 4.85 -9.36 -0.54
N ASP A 238 5.17 -8.21 -1.06
CA ASP A 238 6.50 -7.60 -1.02
C ASP A 238 6.59 -6.49 0.03
N GLN A 239 5.45 -5.91 0.42
CA GLN A 239 5.34 -4.77 1.32
C GLN A 239 4.04 -4.81 2.09
N ILE A 240 4.06 -4.30 3.31
CA ILE A 240 2.88 -4.04 4.13
C ILE A 240 2.76 -2.56 4.43
N HIS A 241 1.52 -2.09 4.64
CA HIS A 241 1.24 -0.74 5.11
C HIS A 241 1.05 -0.73 6.62
N THR A 242 1.54 0.32 7.25
CA THR A 242 1.46 0.54 8.70
C THR A 242 1.05 1.98 9.00
N THR A 243 0.63 2.22 10.22
CA THR A 243 0.50 3.55 10.81
C THR A 243 1.05 3.52 12.24
N ILE A 244 1.48 4.68 12.77
CA ILE A 244 1.86 4.78 14.18
C ILE A 244 0.62 4.49 15.04
N ASP A 245 0.75 3.56 15.99
CA ASP A 245 -0.31 3.09 16.89
C ASP A 245 -1.57 2.55 16.18
N GLY A 246 -1.52 2.31 14.87
CA GLY A 246 -2.65 1.78 14.10
C GLY A 246 -3.76 2.81 13.83
N ILE A 247 -3.43 4.12 13.82
CA ILE A 247 -4.39 5.20 13.48
C ILE A 247 -4.68 5.26 11.99
#